data_cb6875e7141b4a267dabd5480ca27a4d
#
_entry.id   cb6875e7141b4a267dabd5480ca27a4d
#
_cell.length_a   1.000
_cell.length_b   1.000
_cell.length_c   1.000
_cell.angle_alpha   90.00
_cell.angle_beta   90.00
_cell.angle_gamma   90.00
#
_symmetry.space_group_name_H-M   'P 1'
#
loop_
_entity.id
_entity.type
_entity.pdbx_description
1 polymer ?
#
loop_
_entity_poly.entity_id
_entity_poly.type
_entity_poly.pdbx_seq_one_letter_code
_entity_poly.pdbx_strand_id
1 'polypeptide(L)'
;MISLHGPDGAVEAGATGSPGHAVWIDLNDPTAEEAAQVERTTGIRVPSRSALSEVESSSRLRRNRDGLSLSTPMVTFDRADFSLKPLGFLLTPDHLVTVRFHDLRAIDAVRKRVDERDGDGSTSTRMFLLVVEELVDNLADLLEEMSADLDALSTRIFDFDAGARPGARKGDATAPKRRDLALRRLLRAVGRHGKSLAKVRASLLGLGRVVAFAKGECGQILAEDDLPRFDTLAQDVASLDEFETRMSETVQFLLDATLGLINIEQNNAFRVLTVVSVVGVPPTLVASIYGMNFKHMPELDWAYGYPYGLALVAISAVVPLIYFRVKGWL
;
A
#
# COMPACT_ATOMS: atom_id res chain seq x y z
N MET A 1 -20.90 -11.23 18.84
CA MET A 1 -20.19 -11.68 20.07
C MET A 1 -19.95 -10.47 20.96
N ILE A 2 -20.38 -10.54 22.23
CA ILE A 2 -20.21 -9.46 23.23
C ILE A 2 -19.07 -9.85 24.16
N SER A 3 -18.15 -8.92 24.44
CA SER A 3 -17.16 -9.03 25.52
C SER A 3 -17.34 -7.86 26.48
N LEU A 4 -17.38 -8.16 27.78
CA LEU A 4 -17.62 -7.19 28.85
C LEU A 4 -16.35 -7.07 29.69
N HIS A 5 -15.90 -5.84 29.94
CA HIS A 5 -14.71 -5.55 30.75
C HIS A 5 -15.08 -4.54 31.84
N GLY A 6 -14.95 -4.96 33.11
CA GLY A 6 -15.19 -4.11 34.30
C GLY A 6 -13.90 -3.36 34.69
N PRO A 7 -13.98 -2.51 35.74
CA PRO A 7 -12.84 -1.76 36.25
C PRO A 7 -11.76 -2.68 36.84
N ASP A 8 -12.08 -3.92 37.18
CA ASP A 8 -11.18 -4.91 37.81
C ASP A 8 -10.71 -6.03 36.85
N GLY A 9 -10.97 -5.94 35.53
CA GLY A 9 -10.60 -6.92 34.52
C GLY A 9 -11.79 -7.50 33.77
N ALA A 10 -11.54 -8.56 32.95
CA ALA A 10 -12.57 -9.18 32.13
C ALA A 10 -13.71 -9.74 32.97
N VAL A 11 -14.95 -9.32 32.66
CA VAL A 11 -16.14 -9.98 33.10
C VAL A 11 -16.49 -11.04 32.06
N GLU A 12 -16.54 -12.31 32.44
CA GLU A 12 -16.75 -13.42 31.52
C GLU A 12 -17.91 -13.16 30.54
N ALA A 13 -17.65 -13.42 29.27
CA ALA A 13 -18.64 -13.48 28.20
C ALA A 13 -19.54 -14.72 28.39
N GLY A 14 -20.36 -14.72 29.43
CA GLY A 14 -21.35 -15.74 29.73
C GLY A 14 -22.66 -15.06 30.10
N ALA A 15 -23.79 -15.74 29.91
CA ALA A 15 -25.16 -15.26 30.08
C ALA A 15 -25.52 -14.62 31.45
N THR A 16 -24.56 -14.33 32.29
CA THR A 16 -24.73 -13.78 33.67
C THR A 16 -24.06 -12.43 33.92
N GLY A 17 -23.20 -11.92 33.01
CA GLY A 17 -22.63 -10.57 33.13
C GLY A 17 -23.65 -9.50 32.75
N SER A 18 -24.00 -8.59 33.67
CA SER A 18 -24.84 -7.44 33.33
C SER A 18 -24.01 -6.35 32.65
N PRO A 19 -24.34 -5.92 31.42
CA PRO A 19 -23.63 -4.83 30.74
C PRO A 19 -23.57 -3.52 31.53
N GLY A 20 -24.48 -3.34 32.50
CA GLY A 20 -24.58 -2.13 33.31
C GLY A 20 -23.43 -1.89 34.30
N HIS A 21 -22.54 -2.86 34.52
CA HIS A 21 -21.35 -2.71 35.36
C HIS A 21 -20.04 -2.71 34.58
N ALA A 22 -20.09 -2.90 33.26
CA ALA A 22 -18.90 -2.94 32.40
C ALA A 22 -18.46 -1.52 32.00
N VAL A 23 -17.21 -1.18 32.19
CA VAL A 23 -16.63 0.07 31.71
C VAL A 23 -16.45 0.00 30.19
N TRP A 24 -16.07 -1.16 29.65
CA TRP A 24 -15.90 -1.38 28.22
C TRP A 24 -16.72 -2.57 27.72
N ILE A 25 -17.47 -2.34 26.66
CA ILE A 25 -18.31 -3.33 25.96
C ILE A 25 -17.81 -3.42 24.52
N ASP A 26 -17.21 -4.55 24.11
CA ASP A 26 -16.78 -4.76 22.73
C ASP A 26 -17.77 -5.65 21.97
N LEU A 27 -18.32 -5.10 20.89
CA LEU A 27 -19.29 -5.75 20.00
C LEU A 27 -18.60 -6.11 18.67
N ASN A 28 -18.29 -7.38 18.49
CA ASN A 28 -17.77 -7.91 17.22
C ASN A 28 -18.86 -8.62 16.45
N ASP A 29 -19.27 -8.06 15.31
CA ASP A 29 -20.36 -8.52 14.44
C ASP A 29 -21.62 -8.86 15.24
N PRO A 30 -22.19 -7.86 15.98
CA PRO A 30 -23.27 -8.10 16.90
C PRO A 30 -24.54 -8.53 16.17
N THR A 31 -25.26 -9.49 16.76
CA THR A 31 -26.63 -9.81 16.35
C THR A 31 -27.59 -8.70 16.75
N ALA A 32 -28.79 -8.67 16.18
CA ALA A 32 -29.82 -7.71 16.55
C ALA A 32 -30.23 -7.86 18.04
N GLU A 33 -30.19 -9.08 18.57
CA GLU A 33 -30.50 -9.38 19.98
C GLU A 33 -29.42 -8.85 20.92
N GLU A 34 -28.14 -9.04 20.56
CA GLU A 34 -26.97 -8.52 21.30
C GLU A 34 -26.99 -6.98 21.34
N ALA A 35 -27.26 -6.34 20.21
CA ALA A 35 -27.37 -4.89 20.12
C ALA A 35 -28.53 -4.38 21.01
N ALA A 36 -29.72 -5.01 20.94
CA ALA A 36 -30.86 -4.66 21.74
C ALA A 36 -30.65 -4.91 23.26
N GLN A 37 -29.81 -5.88 23.61
CA GLN A 37 -29.42 -6.12 25.00
C GLN A 37 -28.57 -4.96 25.54
N VAL A 38 -27.54 -4.53 24.79
CA VAL A 38 -26.72 -3.39 25.18
C VAL A 38 -27.55 -2.11 25.25
N GLU A 39 -28.42 -1.84 24.27
CA GLU A 39 -29.31 -0.68 24.27
C GLU A 39 -30.22 -0.64 25.49
N ARG A 40 -30.81 -1.79 25.90
CA ARG A 40 -31.69 -1.86 27.07
C ARG A 40 -30.97 -1.64 28.40
N THR A 41 -29.70 -2.08 28.48
CA THR A 41 -28.94 -2.05 29.73
C THR A 41 -28.19 -0.74 29.93
N THR A 42 -27.67 -0.16 28.83
CA THR A 42 -26.84 1.06 28.88
C THR A 42 -27.60 2.31 28.41
N GLY A 43 -28.76 2.16 27.77
CA GLY A 43 -29.45 3.26 27.10
C GLY A 43 -28.77 3.75 25.80
N ILE A 44 -27.65 3.16 25.42
CA ILE A 44 -26.82 3.58 24.26
C ILE A 44 -27.33 2.87 23.02
N ARG A 45 -27.75 3.63 22.00
CA ARG A 45 -28.18 3.06 20.72
C ARG A 45 -26.97 2.58 19.91
N VAL A 46 -26.94 1.27 19.60
CA VAL A 46 -25.89 0.63 18.82
C VAL A 46 -26.08 0.93 17.32
N PRO A 47 -25.12 1.57 16.64
CA PRO A 47 -25.24 1.89 15.21
C PRO A 47 -25.11 0.63 14.35
N SER A 48 -25.87 0.59 13.25
CA SER A 48 -25.74 -0.48 12.26
C SER A 48 -24.43 -0.35 11.46
N ARG A 49 -24.03 -1.45 10.80
CA ARG A 49 -22.85 -1.45 9.91
C ARG A 49 -22.94 -0.39 8.81
N SER A 50 -24.14 -0.17 8.24
CA SER A 50 -24.34 0.85 7.20
C SER A 50 -24.13 2.26 7.76
N ALA A 51 -24.62 2.56 8.95
CA ALA A 51 -24.43 3.85 9.61
C ALA A 51 -22.94 4.14 9.91
N LEU A 52 -22.19 3.13 10.36
CA LEU A 52 -20.74 3.28 10.60
C LEU A 52 -19.92 3.42 9.30
N SER A 53 -20.47 2.97 8.17
CA SER A 53 -19.79 3.02 6.85
C SER A 53 -20.06 4.32 6.09
N GLU A 54 -20.87 5.24 6.61
CA GLU A 54 -21.13 6.53 5.99
C GLU A 54 -19.84 7.32 5.81
N VAL A 55 -19.72 8.00 4.66
CA VAL A 55 -18.48 8.72 4.29
C VAL A 55 -18.43 10.12 4.87
N GLU A 56 -19.60 10.74 5.11
CA GLU A 56 -19.71 12.10 5.59
C GLU A 56 -19.17 12.27 7.01
N SER A 57 -18.30 13.26 7.21
CA SER A 57 -17.68 13.55 8.52
C SER A 57 -18.72 13.89 9.59
N SER A 58 -19.79 14.59 9.22
CA SER A 58 -20.90 14.97 10.12
C SER A 58 -21.69 13.78 10.61
N SER A 59 -21.72 12.69 9.85
CA SER A 59 -22.36 11.43 10.23
C SER A 59 -21.47 10.58 11.14
N ARG A 60 -20.15 10.74 11.06
CA ARG A 60 -19.15 9.94 11.77
C ARG A 60 -18.83 10.47 13.18
N LEU A 61 -18.99 11.76 13.43
CA LEU A 61 -18.61 12.41 14.68
C LEU A 61 -19.81 13.20 15.18
N ARG A 62 -20.50 12.66 16.17
CA ARG A 62 -21.72 13.25 16.71
C ARG A 62 -21.67 13.31 18.22
N ARG A 63 -22.12 14.43 18.75
CA ARG A 63 -22.45 14.58 20.15
C ARG A 63 -23.94 14.27 20.35
N ASN A 64 -24.25 13.33 21.22
CA ASN A 64 -25.58 13.01 21.69
C ASN A 64 -25.80 13.67 23.06
N ARG A 65 -27.02 13.58 23.62
CA ARG A 65 -27.32 14.12 24.94
C ARG A 65 -26.47 13.49 26.05
N ASP A 66 -26.16 12.20 25.90
CA ASP A 66 -25.56 11.39 26.95
C ASP A 66 -24.14 10.92 26.62
N GLY A 67 -23.56 11.34 25.47
CA GLY A 67 -22.22 10.91 25.07
C GLY A 67 -21.84 11.24 23.64
N LEU A 68 -20.74 10.63 23.19
CA LEU A 68 -20.17 10.80 21.86
C LEU A 68 -20.40 9.54 21.04
N SER A 69 -20.80 9.72 19.78
CA SER A 69 -20.84 8.65 18.78
C SER A 69 -19.81 8.96 17.71
N LEU A 70 -18.77 8.14 17.62
CA LEU A 70 -17.59 8.35 16.77
C LEU A 70 -17.42 7.13 15.88
N SER A 71 -17.00 7.32 14.64
CA SER A 71 -16.62 6.21 13.77
C SER A 71 -15.42 6.56 12.88
N THR A 72 -14.59 5.56 12.62
CA THR A 72 -13.42 5.65 11.78
C THR A 72 -13.28 4.42 10.89
N PRO A 73 -12.78 4.56 9.64
CA PRO A 73 -12.35 3.41 8.89
C PRO A 73 -11.03 2.88 9.46
N MET A 74 -10.94 1.58 9.70
CA MET A 74 -9.72 0.93 10.14
C MET A 74 -9.21 -0.03 9.08
N VAL A 75 -7.91 0.02 8.83
CA VAL A 75 -7.25 -0.92 7.94
C VAL A 75 -7.17 -2.29 8.60
N THR A 76 -7.49 -3.32 7.82
CA THR A 76 -7.40 -4.73 8.24
C THR A 76 -6.75 -5.54 7.14
N PHE A 77 -6.07 -6.59 7.53
CA PHE A 77 -5.46 -7.53 6.59
C PHE A 77 -6.41 -8.72 6.40
N ASP A 78 -6.94 -8.90 5.19
CA ASP A 78 -7.82 -10.00 4.83
C ASP A 78 -7.21 -10.77 3.64
N ARG A 79 -6.87 -12.04 3.89
CA ARG A 79 -6.43 -13.09 2.94
C ARG A 79 -5.25 -12.79 2.02
N ALA A 80 -4.73 -11.63 1.87
CA ALA A 80 -3.57 -11.18 1.09
C ALA A 80 -3.69 -9.72 0.63
N ASP A 81 -4.72 -9.00 1.05
CA ASP A 81 -4.86 -7.56 0.73
C ASP A 81 -5.37 -6.81 1.96
N PHE A 82 -5.00 -5.55 2.04
CA PHE A 82 -5.56 -4.66 3.03
C PHE A 82 -6.98 -4.24 2.63
N SER A 83 -7.87 -4.14 3.60
CA SER A 83 -9.22 -3.63 3.41
C SER A 83 -9.55 -2.59 4.48
N LEU A 84 -10.49 -1.69 4.19
CA LEU A 84 -11.02 -0.75 5.18
C LEU A 84 -12.33 -1.30 5.73
N LYS A 85 -12.43 -1.35 7.04
CA LYS A 85 -13.64 -1.76 7.76
C LYS A 85 -14.01 -0.67 8.78
N PRO A 86 -15.29 -0.43 9.01
CA PRO A 86 -15.71 0.58 9.99
C PRO A 86 -15.47 0.09 11.42
N LEU A 87 -15.01 1.00 12.27
CA LEU A 87 -14.94 0.85 13.72
C LEU A 87 -15.72 2.02 14.35
N GLY A 88 -16.69 1.72 15.21
CA GLY A 88 -17.48 2.68 15.95
C GLY A 88 -17.09 2.73 17.41
N PHE A 89 -17.17 3.92 18.01
CA PHE A 89 -17.04 4.16 19.43
C PHE A 89 -18.27 4.91 19.91
N LEU A 90 -18.86 4.45 20.99
CA LEU A 90 -19.90 5.15 21.71
C LEU A 90 -19.37 5.39 23.12
N LEU A 91 -19.06 6.64 23.42
CA LEU A 91 -18.41 7.05 24.65
C LEU A 91 -19.37 7.86 25.50
N THR A 92 -19.68 7.36 26.68
CA THR A 92 -20.47 8.03 27.74
C THR A 92 -19.62 8.17 28.99
N PRO A 93 -20.01 8.95 29.98
CA PRO A 93 -19.28 9.03 31.26
C PRO A 93 -19.03 7.67 31.92
N ASP A 94 -19.96 6.72 31.76
CA ASP A 94 -19.91 5.43 32.45
C ASP A 94 -19.40 4.27 31.58
N HIS A 95 -19.61 4.34 30.26
CA HIS A 95 -19.35 3.24 29.34
C HIS A 95 -18.63 3.65 28.10
N LEU A 96 -17.70 2.82 27.67
CA LEU A 96 -17.20 2.76 26.29
C LEU A 96 -17.82 1.55 25.58
N VAL A 97 -18.47 1.76 24.44
CA VAL A 97 -18.88 0.65 23.56
C VAL A 97 -18.13 0.74 22.26
N THR A 98 -17.37 -0.30 21.90
CA THR A 98 -16.75 -0.46 20.59
C THR A 98 -17.62 -1.36 19.72
N VAL A 99 -17.85 -0.94 18.45
CA VAL A 99 -18.67 -1.70 17.49
C VAL A 99 -17.84 -1.96 16.25
N ARG A 100 -17.58 -3.22 15.95
CA ARG A 100 -16.78 -3.66 14.81
C ARG A 100 -17.41 -4.87 14.12
N PHE A 101 -17.03 -5.11 12.85
CA PHE A 101 -17.53 -6.21 12.03
C PHE A 101 -16.38 -7.05 11.46
N HIS A 102 -15.28 -7.14 12.21
CA HIS A 102 -14.07 -7.86 11.86
C HIS A 102 -13.13 -7.93 13.07
N ASP A 103 -12.17 -8.83 12.99
CA ASP A 103 -11.15 -8.93 14.02
C ASP A 103 -10.10 -7.83 13.86
N LEU A 104 -9.72 -7.21 14.97
CA LEU A 104 -8.68 -6.19 15.07
C LEU A 104 -7.64 -6.64 16.11
N ARG A 105 -6.40 -6.79 15.70
CA ARG A 105 -5.29 -7.17 16.62
C ARG A 105 -5.16 -6.20 17.78
N ALA A 106 -5.34 -4.90 17.53
CA ALA A 106 -5.31 -3.88 18.55
C ALA A 106 -6.34 -4.13 19.67
N ILE A 107 -7.57 -4.52 19.34
CA ILE A 107 -8.59 -4.85 20.34
C ILE A 107 -8.19 -6.07 21.18
N ASP A 108 -7.58 -7.08 20.56
CA ASP A 108 -7.10 -8.27 21.29
C ASP A 108 -5.92 -7.92 22.21
N ALA A 109 -5.03 -6.99 21.78
CA ALA A 109 -3.95 -6.48 22.61
C ALA A 109 -4.49 -5.66 23.81
N VAL A 110 -5.48 -4.79 23.59
CA VAL A 110 -6.15 -4.07 24.69
C VAL A 110 -6.76 -5.03 25.70
N ARG A 111 -7.48 -6.07 25.24
CA ARG A 111 -8.05 -7.09 26.12
C ARG A 111 -6.98 -7.71 27.01
N LYS A 112 -5.86 -8.13 26.42
CA LYS A 112 -4.75 -8.72 27.16
C LYS A 112 -4.16 -7.75 28.18
N ARG A 113 -3.96 -6.48 27.84
CA ARG A 113 -3.47 -5.44 28.77
C ARG A 113 -4.44 -5.22 29.94
N VAL A 114 -5.74 -5.19 29.66
CA VAL A 114 -6.77 -5.05 30.70
C VAL A 114 -6.79 -6.28 31.62
N ASP A 115 -6.67 -7.49 31.09
CA ASP A 115 -6.66 -8.74 31.86
C ASP A 115 -5.41 -8.85 32.74
N GLU A 116 -4.24 -8.40 32.23
CA GLU A 116 -2.96 -8.35 32.98
C GLU A 116 -2.90 -7.17 33.96
N ARG A 117 -3.94 -6.31 34.03
CA ARG A 117 -3.98 -5.07 34.81
C ARG A 117 -2.84 -4.09 34.48
N ASP A 118 -2.30 -4.21 33.27
CA ASP A 118 -1.25 -3.34 32.73
C ASP A 118 -1.89 -2.22 31.90
N GLY A 119 -2.65 -1.38 32.54
CA GLY A 119 -3.30 -0.25 31.90
C GLY A 119 -4.36 0.38 32.77
N ASP A 120 -4.45 1.70 32.74
CA ASP A 120 -5.46 2.45 33.47
C ASP A 120 -6.76 2.53 32.66
N GLY A 121 -7.54 1.46 32.71
CA GLY A 121 -8.88 1.35 32.11
C GLY A 121 -10.02 1.61 33.11
N SER A 122 -9.75 2.31 34.22
CA SER A 122 -10.70 2.49 35.34
C SER A 122 -11.91 3.34 34.97
N THR A 123 -11.85 4.18 33.95
CA THR A 123 -12.95 5.00 33.45
C THR A 123 -13.18 4.78 31.97
N SER A 124 -14.39 5.08 31.49
CA SER A 124 -14.73 4.99 30.06
C SER A 124 -13.80 5.81 29.15
N THR A 125 -13.39 7.02 29.61
CA THR A 125 -12.45 7.89 28.90
C THR A 125 -11.07 7.27 28.81
N ARG A 126 -10.53 6.75 29.90
CA ARG A 126 -9.22 6.12 29.94
C ARG A 126 -9.18 4.84 29.13
N MET A 127 -10.28 4.06 29.16
CA MET A 127 -10.44 2.90 28.30
C MET A 127 -10.49 3.29 26.82
N PHE A 128 -11.18 4.38 26.46
CA PHE A 128 -11.17 4.92 25.10
C PHE A 128 -9.77 5.31 24.67
N LEU A 129 -9.03 6.03 25.49
CA LEU A 129 -7.63 6.40 25.21
C LEU A 129 -6.76 5.15 25.02
N LEU A 130 -6.87 4.16 25.90
CA LEU A 130 -6.12 2.90 25.78
C LEU A 130 -6.42 2.18 24.46
N VAL A 131 -7.68 2.12 24.05
CA VAL A 131 -8.08 1.50 22.77
C VAL A 131 -7.50 2.29 21.59
N VAL A 132 -7.57 3.62 21.62
CA VAL A 132 -7.06 4.45 20.51
C VAL A 132 -5.52 4.44 20.47
N GLU A 133 -4.84 4.47 21.62
CA GLU A 133 -3.39 4.29 21.71
C GLU A 133 -2.95 3.00 21.03
N GLU A 134 -3.57 1.87 21.37
CA GLU A 134 -3.22 0.58 20.77
C GLU A 134 -3.54 0.50 19.27
N LEU A 135 -4.60 1.21 18.81
CA LEU A 135 -4.87 1.33 17.38
C LEU A 135 -3.80 2.14 16.65
N VAL A 136 -3.28 3.19 17.27
CA VAL A 136 -2.18 4.02 16.73
C VAL A 136 -0.88 3.22 16.70
N ASP A 137 -0.55 2.50 17.76
CA ASP A 137 0.62 1.63 17.85
C ASP A 137 0.58 0.54 16.76
N ASN A 138 -0.57 -0.08 16.57
CA ASN A 138 -0.74 -1.08 15.50
C ASN A 138 -0.58 -0.49 14.08
N LEU A 139 -0.97 0.77 13.86
CA LEU A 139 -0.72 1.46 12.59
C LEU A 139 0.75 1.84 12.44
N ALA A 140 1.45 2.19 13.52
CA ALA A 140 2.88 2.44 13.52
C ALA A 140 3.66 1.19 13.11
N ASP A 141 3.40 0.05 13.76
CA ASP A 141 4.02 -1.24 13.42
C ASP A 141 3.80 -1.60 11.94
N LEU A 142 2.57 -1.40 11.45
CA LEU A 142 2.23 -1.65 10.05
C LEU A 142 3.01 -0.75 9.09
N LEU A 143 3.17 0.53 9.40
CA LEU A 143 3.95 1.46 8.60
C LEU A 143 5.44 1.10 8.62
N GLU A 144 5.99 0.66 9.75
CA GLU A 144 7.38 0.19 9.85
C GLU A 144 7.61 -1.05 8.98
N GLU A 145 6.72 -2.04 9.02
CA GLU A 145 6.78 -3.23 8.17
C GLU A 145 6.73 -2.83 6.67
N MET A 146 5.81 -1.95 6.31
CA MET A 146 5.69 -1.46 4.93
C MET A 146 6.91 -0.65 4.48
N SER A 147 7.55 0.11 5.38
CA SER A 147 8.78 0.84 5.10
C SER A 147 9.93 -0.11 4.79
N ALA A 148 10.11 -1.15 5.60
CA ALA A 148 11.13 -2.18 5.36
C ALA A 148 10.93 -2.90 4.01
N ASP A 149 9.68 -3.18 3.65
CA ASP A 149 9.34 -3.77 2.35
C ASP A 149 9.65 -2.84 1.18
N LEU A 150 9.37 -1.53 1.31
CA LEU A 150 9.69 -0.52 0.29
C LEU A 150 11.20 -0.38 0.11
N ASP A 151 11.99 -0.42 1.18
CA ASP A 151 13.45 -0.38 1.13
C ASP A 151 14.02 -1.62 0.41
N ALA A 152 13.46 -2.79 0.69
CA ALA A 152 13.81 -4.02 -0.02
C ALA A 152 13.45 -3.95 -1.51
N LEU A 153 12.31 -3.36 -1.87
CA LEU A 153 11.93 -3.13 -3.27
C LEU A 153 12.84 -2.10 -3.93
N SER A 154 13.19 -1.02 -3.24
CA SER A 154 14.14 0.00 -3.70
C SER A 154 15.48 -0.63 -4.08
N THR A 155 16.07 -1.38 -3.16
CA THR A 155 17.31 -2.12 -3.41
C THR A 155 17.20 -3.01 -4.65
N ARG A 156 16.12 -3.78 -4.78
CA ARG A 156 15.90 -4.66 -5.94
C ARG A 156 15.72 -3.92 -7.26
N ILE A 157 15.13 -2.72 -7.25
CA ILE A 157 14.98 -1.88 -8.45
C ILE A 157 16.33 -1.33 -8.89
N PHE A 158 17.13 -0.80 -7.96
CA PHE A 158 18.42 -0.17 -8.31
C PHE A 158 19.55 -1.18 -8.54
N ASP A 159 19.56 -2.32 -7.84
CA ASP A 159 20.52 -3.39 -8.11
C ASP A 159 20.23 -4.15 -9.41
N PHE A 160 19.06 -3.93 -10.00
CA PHE A 160 18.66 -4.56 -11.25
C PHE A 160 19.63 -4.24 -12.39
N ASP A 161 20.20 -3.04 -12.39
CA ASP A 161 21.19 -2.59 -13.39
C ASP A 161 22.63 -3.00 -13.01
N ALA A 162 22.93 -3.11 -11.70
CA ALA A 162 24.23 -3.56 -11.21
C ALA A 162 24.51 -5.05 -11.50
N GLY A 163 23.47 -5.86 -11.75
CA GLY A 163 23.58 -7.27 -12.16
C GLY A 163 24.08 -7.50 -13.59
N ALA A 164 24.29 -6.45 -14.39
CA ALA A 164 25.01 -6.49 -15.65
C ALA A 164 26.54 -6.52 -15.37
N ARG A 165 27.02 -7.54 -14.61
CA ARG A 165 28.46 -7.74 -14.40
C ARG A 165 29.16 -7.87 -15.73
N PRO A 166 30.30 -7.14 -15.95
CA PRO A 166 31.18 -7.39 -17.08
C PRO A 166 31.71 -8.84 -16.97
N GLY A 167 31.10 -9.77 -17.68
CA GLY A 167 31.48 -11.19 -17.61
C GLY A 167 30.30 -12.19 -17.61
N ALA A 168 29.07 -11.76 -17.51
CA ALA A 168 27.92 -12.62 -17.76
C ALA A 168 27.96 -13.08 -19.23
N ARG A 169 27.94 -14.41 -19.44
CA ARG A 169 28.02 -15.03 -20.76
C ARG A 169 27.06 -14.36 -21.75
N LYS A 170 27.60 -13.64 -22.75
CA LYS A 170 26.87 -13.19 -23.93
C LYS A 170 26.29 -14.45 -24.61
N GLY A 171 25.00 -14.71 -24.43
CA GLY A 171 24.40 -15.85 -25.12
C GLY A 171 23.01 -16.28 -24.66
N ASP A 172 22.46 -15.74 -23.58
CA ASP A 172 21.09 -16.13 -23.20
C ASP A 172 20.05 -15.23 -23.91
N ALA A 173 19.54 -15.70 -25.05
CA ALA A 173 18.49 -15.01 -25.83
C ALA A 173 17.19 -14.78 -25.03
N THR A 174 17.06 -15.39 -23.85
CA THR A 174 15.92 -15.23 -22.95
C THR A 174 16.12 -14.12 -21.91
N ALA A 175 17.34 -13.59 -21.76
CA ALA A 175 17.68 -12.57 -20.76
C ALA A 175 16.83 -11.29 -20.88
N PRO A 176 16.60 -10.69 -22.08
CA PRO A 176 15.78 -9.49 -22.20
C PRO A 176 14.33 -9.69 -21.78
N LYS A 177 13.71 -10.82 -22.15
CA LYS A 177 12.33 -11.14 -21.75
C LYS A 177 12.21 -11.35 -20.24
N ARG A 178 13.20 -11.96 -19.61
CA ARG A 178 13.24 -12.16 -18.15
C ARG A 178 13.37 -10.82 -17.43
N ARG A 179 14.15 -9.88 -17.95
CA ARG A 179 14.31 -8.53 -17.39
C ARG A 179 13.00 -7.73 -17.44
N ASP A 180 12.36 -7.65 -18.60
CA ASP A 180 11.05 -6.96 -18.73
C ASP A 180 10.00 -7.53 -17.77
N LEU A 181 9.90 -8.85 -17.66
CA LEU A 181 8.97 -9.49 -16.72
C LEU A 181 9.30 -9.19 -15.26
N ALA A 182 10.58 -9.10 -14.90
CA ALA A 182 11.00 -8.77 -13.55
C ALA A 182 10.66 -7.31 -13.19
N LEU A 183 10.94 -6.35 -14.09
CA LEU A 183 10.57 -4.93 -13.90
C LEU A 183 9.06 -4.74 -13.78
N ARG A 184 8.26 -5.43 -14.59
CA ARG A 184 6.79 -5.41 -14.48
C ARG A 184 6.27 -6.01 -13.16
N ARG A 185 6.97 -6.99 -12.60
CA ARG A 185 6.65 -7.55 -11.27
C ARG A 185 6.96 -6.54 -10.17
N LEU A 186 8.11 -5.86 -10.25
CA LEU A 186 8.50 -4.80 -9.33
C LEU A 186 7.49 -3.63 -9.38
N LEU A 187 7.14 -3.16 -10.58
CA LEU A 187 6.12 -2.13 -10.77
C LEU A 187 4.80 -2.47 -10.09
N ARG A 188 4.33 -3.71 -10.27
CA ARG A 188 3.10 -4.19 -9.61
C ARG A 188 3.24 -4.28 -8.08
N ALA A 189 4.42 -4.65 -7.58
CA ALA A 189 4.68 -4.70 -6.14
C ALA A 189 4.64 -3.30 -5.54
N VAL A 190 5.34 -2.32 -6.12
CA VAL A 190 5.31 -0.92 -5.69
C VAL A 190 3.88 -0.37 -5.74
N GLY A 191 3.13 -0.63 -6.82
CA GLY A 191 1.73 -0.20 -6.94
C GLY A 191 0.79 -0.80 -5.88
N ARG A 192 1.06 -2.03 -5.40
CA ARG A 192 0.33 -2.62 -4.28
C ARG A 192 0.62 -1.89 -2.97
N HIS A 193 1.88 -1.58 -2.69
CA HIS A 193 2.24 -0.79 -1.50
C HIS A 193 1.57 0.59 -1.50
N GLY A 194 1.52 1.28 -2.65
CA GLY A 194 0.78 2.54 -2.77
C GLY A 194 -0.71 2.42 -2.43
N LYS A 195 -1.37 1.35 -2.89
CA LYS A 195 -2.77 1.08 -2.52
C LYS A 195 -2.95 0.79 -1.03
N SER A 196 -2.01 0.08 -0.43
CA SER A 196 -2.04 -0.23 1.01
C SER A 196 -1.82 1.02 1.85
N LEU A 197 -0.85 1.86 1.50
CA LEU A 197 -0.59 3.15 2.16
C LEU A 197 -1.82 4.06 2.13
N ALA A 198 -2.52 4.17 1.01
CA ALA A 198 -3.75 4.95 0.93
C ALA A 198 -4.83 4.49 1.92
N LYS A 199 -4.89 3.19 2.24
CA LYS A 199 -5.81 2.65 3.25
C LYS A 199 -5.35 2.98 4.67
N VAL A 200 -4.04 2.88 4.95
CA VAL A 200 -3.46 3.28 6.24
C VAL A 200 -3.70 4.77 6.48
N ARG A 201 -3.45 5.61 5.49
CA ARG A 201 -3.73 7.05 5.55
C ARG A 201 -5.19 7.35 5.89
N ALA A 202 -6.14 6.63 5.29
CA ALA A 202 -7.55 6.80 5.61
C ALA A 202 -7.87 6.48 7.07
N SER A 203 -7.18 5.49 7.66
CA SER A 203 -7.30 5.16 9.09
C SER A 203 -6.69 6.22 9.98
N LEU A 204 -5.48 6.71 9.67
CA LEU A 204 -4.81 7.78 10.42
C LEU A 204 -5.65 9.08 10.42
N LEU A 205 -6.12 9.51 9.26
CA LEU A 205 -6.99 10.69 9.14
C LEU A 205 -8.30 10.50 9.91
N GLY A 206 -8.85 9.29 9.91
CA GLY A 206 -10.05 8.97 10.69
C GLY A 206 -9.80 9.04 12.18
N LEU A 207 -8.72 8.41 12.67
CA LEU A 207 -8.33 8.47 14.09
C LEU A 207 -7.99 9.90 14.54
N GLY A 208 -7.24 10.65 13.74
CA GLY A 208 -6.92 12.05 14.06
C GLY A 208 -8.18 12.91 14.27
N ARG A 209 -9.21 12.70 13.44
CA ARG A 209 -10.51 13.38 13.62
C ARG A 209 -11.24 12.92 14.87
N VAL A 210 -11.22 11.62 15.16
CA VAL A 210 -11.85 11.04 16.37
C VAL A 210 -11.17 11.62 17.61
N VAL A 211 -9.85 11.62 17.68
CA VAL A 211 -9.07 12.17 18.79
C VAL A 211 -9.33 13.67 18.97
N ALA A 212 -9.26 14.45 17.89
CA ALA A 212 -9.51 15.90 17.95
C ALA A 212 -10.93 16.24 18.40
N PHE A 213 -11.94 15.50 17.93
CA PHE A 213 -13.30 15.70 18.33
C PHE A 213 -13.53 15.32 19.79
N ALA A 214 -13.04 14.16 20.24
CA ALA A 214 -13.16 13.71 21.63
C ALA A 214 -12.44 14.68 22.58
N LYS A 215 -11.23 15.16 22.23
CA LYS A 215 -10.51 16.19 22.98
C LYS A 215 -11.32 17.46 23.16
N GLY A 216 -12.02 17.93 22.10
CA GLY A 216 -12.87 19.12 22.14
C GLY A 216 -14.06 19.02 23.09
N GLU A 217 -14.45 17.80 23.47
CA GLU A 217 -15.54 17.53 24.41
C GLU A 217 -15.05 17.25 25.85
N CYS A 218 -13.72 17.30 26.08
CA CYS A 218 -13.14 17.25 27.43
C CYS A 218 -13.61 18.43 28.29
N GLY A 219 -13.85 18.19 29.57
CA GLY A 219 -14.42 19.18 30.49
C GLY A 219 -15.94 19.29 30.43
N GLN A 220 -16.61 18.71 29.44
CA GLN A 220 -18.07 18.69 29.36
C GLN A 220 -18.66 17.28 29.57
N ILE A 221 -18.02 16.28 28.95
CA ILE A 221 -18.41 14.86 29.05
C ILE A 221 -17.25 14.03 29.62
N LEU A 222 -16.03 14.40 29.29
CA LEU A 222 -14.80 13.68 29.64
C LEU A 222 -14.05 14.42 30.75
N ALA A 223 -13.23 13.71 31.52
CA ALA A 223 -12.43 14.31 32.58
C ALA A 223 -11.31 15.21 32.01
N GLU A 224 -11.07 16.37 32.63
CA GLU A 224 -10.01 17.30 32.20
C GLU A 224 -8.62 16.72 32.43
N ASP A 225 -8.44 15.86 33.45
CA ASP A 225 -7.16 15.23 33.77
C ASP A 225 -6.58 14.38 32.65
N ASP A 226 -7.40 13.95 31.69
CA ASP A 226 -6.99 13.14 30.56
C ASP A 226 -6.55 13.97 29.33
N LEU A 227 -6.66 15.32 29.37
CA LEU A 227 -6.27 16.20 28.26
C LEU A 227 -4.81 16.01 27.78
N PRO A 228 -3.80 15.87 28.67
CA PRO A 228 -2.42 15.67 28.23
C PRO A 228 -2.24 14.38 27.40
N ARG A 229 -2.99 13.32 27.71
CA ARG A 229 -2.96 12.07 26.94
C ARG A 229 -3.56 12.25 25.55
N PHE A 230 -4.66 13.02 25.43
CA PHE A 230 -5.20 13.39 24.13
C PHE A 230 -4.21 14.20 23.28
N ASP A 231 -3.43 15.10 23.92
CA ASP A 231 -2.41 15.89 23.22
C ASP A 231 -1.29 15.02 22.68
N THR A 232 -0.77 14.10 23.50
CA THR A 232 0.25 13.14 23.08
C THR A 232 -0.27 12.30 21.91
N LEU A 233 -1.47 11.73 22.06
CA LEU A 233 -2.06 10.88 21.03
C LEU A 233 -2.31 11.63 19.70
N ALA A 234 -2.74 12.90 19.78
CA ALA A 234 -2.90 13.74 18.59
C ALA A 234 -1.55 14.01 17.89
N GLN A 235 -0.47 14.18 18.66
CA GLN A 235 0.88 14.36 18.14
C GLN A 235 1.41 13.08 17.50
N ASP A 236 1.15 11.91 18.10
CA ASP A 236 1.55 10.62 17.55
C ASP A 236 0.87 10.35 16.21
N VAL A 237 -0.46 10.57 16.14
CA VAL A 237 -1.19 10.45 14.88
C VAL A 237 -0.66 11.40 13.81
N ALA A 238 -0.35 12.65 14.17
CA ALA A 238 0.21 13.62 13.23
C ALA A 238 1.60 13.19 12.73
N SER A 239 2.45 12.64 13.60
CA SER A 239 3.77 12.13 13.25
C SER A 239 3.68 10.94 12.29
N LEU A 240 2.72 10.03 12.52
CA LEU A 240 2.47 8.91 11.61
C LEU A 240 1.91 9.34 10.26
N ASP A 241 1.05 10.37 10.20
CA ASP A 241 0.54 10.92 8.94
C ASP A 241 1.67 11.55 8.10
N GLU A 242 2.61 12.24 8.76
CA GLU A 242 3.82 12.75 8.10
C GLU A 242 4.73 11.61 7.61
N PHE A 243 4.90 10.55 8.40
CA PHE A 243 5.67 9.38 8.01
C PHE A 243 5.04 8.68 6.81
N GLU A 244 3.71 8.48 6.80
CA GLU A 244 2.97 7.93 5.66
C GLU A 244 3.15 8.80 4.40
N THR A 245 3.11 10.11 4.54
CA THR A 245 3.32 11.04 3.41
C THR A 245 4.69 10.83 2.77
N ARG A 246 5.76 10.74 3.56
CA ARG A 246 7.11 10.43 3.06
C ARG A 246 7.20 9.06 2.36
N MET A 247 6.51 8.06 2.90
CA MET A 247 6.44 6.74 2.26
C MET A 247 5.69 6.80 0.91
N SER A 248 4.62 7.57 0.83
CA SER A 248 3.87 7.78 -0.42
C SER A 248 4.72 8.47 -1.49
N GLU A 249 5.56 9.44 -1.11
CA GLU A 249 6.54 10.07 -2.01
C GLU A 249 7.59 9.04 -2.47
N THR A 250 8.06 8.18 -1.57
CA THR A 250 8.98 7.08 -1.93
C THR A 250 8.34 6.11 -2.94
N VAL A 251 7.08 5.74 -2.74
CA VAL A 251 6.33 4.91 -3.71
C VAL A 251 6.29 5.58 -5.08
N GLN A 252 5.98 6.88 -5.13
CA GLN A 252 5.94 7.61 -6.39
C GLN A 252 7.32 7.62 -7.07
N PHE A 253 8.38 7.92 -6.32
CA PHE A 253 9.75 7.87 -6.81
C PHE A 253 10.12 6.49 -7.39
N LEU A 254 9.79 5.40 -6.69
CA LEU A 254 10.07 4.03 -7.16
C LEU A 254 9.25 3.65 -8.40
N LEU A 255 8.01 4.14 -8.53
CA LEU A 255 7.21 3.98 -9.74
C LEU A 255 7.88 4.67 -10.93
N ASP A 256 8.30 5.92 -10.77
CA ASP A 256 8.94 6.71 -11.82
C ASP A 256 10.30 6.10 -12.22
N ALA A 257 11.11 5.67 -11.24
CA ALA A 257 12.37 4.97 -11.48
C ALA A 257 12.14 3.66 -12.26
N THR A 258 11.16 2.86 -11.85
CA THR A 258 10.84 1.60 -12.54
C THR A 258 10.37 1.82 -13.97
N LEU A 259 9.53 2.84 -14.21
CA LEU A 259 9.11 3.23 -15.56
C LEU A 259 10.28 3.71 -16.41
N GLY A 260 11.21 4.47 -15.82
CA GLY A 260 12.47 4.88 -16.46
C GLY A 260 13.30 3.69 -16.91
N LEU A 261 13.46 2.67 -16.06
CA LEU A 261 14.17 1.45 -16.39
C LEU A 261 13.48 0.66 -17.52
N ILE A 262 12.15 0.57 -17.51
CA ILE A 262 11.37 -0.06 -18.59
C ILE A 262 11.61 0.68 -19.91
N ASN A 263 11.62 2.01 -19.91
CA ASN A 263 11.89 2.80 -21.11
C ASN A 263 13.31 2.58 -21.64
N ILE A 264 14.32 2.45 -20.76
CA ILE A 264 15.70 2.14 -21.15
C ILE A 264 15.76 0.76 -21.82
N GLU A 265 15.12 -0.26 -21.26
CA GLU A 265 15.09 -1.60 -21.85
C GLU A 265 14.35 -1.62 -23.20
N GLN A 266 13.27 -0.87 -23.36
CA GLN A 266 12.59 -0.72 -24.65
C GLN A 266 13.49 -0.05 -25.68
N ASN A 267 14.19 1.04 -25.31
CA ASN A 267 15.14 1.71 -26.20
C ASN A 267 16.28 0.78 -26.61
N ASN A 268 16.78 -0.07 -25.73
CA ASN A 268 17.78 -1.07 -26.04
C ASN A 268 17.27 -2.09 -27.07
N ALA A 269 16.03 -2.56 -26.91
CA ALA A 269 15.41 -3.46 -27.87
C ALA A 269 15.25 -2.82 -29.26
N PHE A 270 14.80 -1.55 -29.32
CA PHE A 270 14.72 -0.80 -30.57
C PHE A 270 16.10 -0.58 -31.21
N ARG A 271 17.14 -0.32 -30.41
CA ARG A 271 18.52 -0.19 -30.90
C ARG A 271 18.97 -1.46 -31.59
N VAL A 272 18.78 -2.63 -30.98
CA VAL A 272 19.12 -3.92 -31.57
C VAL A 272 18.38 -4.14 -32.90
N LEU A 273 17.06 -3.89 -32.92
CA LEU A 273 16.23 -4.03 -34.12
C LEU A 273 16.72 -3.10 -35.25
N THR A 274 17.03 -1.83 -34.90
CA THR A 274 17.57 -0.85 -35.85
C THR A 274 18.90 -1.30 -36.45
N VAL A 275 19.84 -1.76 -35.60
CA VAL A 275 21.13 -2.26 -36.05
C VAL A 275 20.97 -3.44 -37.02
N VAL A 276 20.16 -4.44 -36.65
CA VAL A 276 19.91 -5.61 -37.52
C VAL A 276 19.26 -5.20 -38.83
N SER A 277 18.30 -4.28 -38.83
CA SER A 277 17.65 -3.83 -40.06
C SER A 277 18.58 -3.02 -40.99
N VAL A 278 19.32 -2.05 -40.40
CA VAL A 278 20.20 -1.17 -41.21
C VAL A 278 21.42 -1.92 -41.73
N VAL A 279 21.88 -2.96 -41.03
CA VAL A 279 22.98 -3.83 -41.51
C VAL A 279 22.49 -4.88 -42.52
N GLY A 280 21.28 -5.40 -42.38
CA GLY A 280 20.78 -6.52 -43.20
C GLY A 280 20.03 -6.10 -44.46
N VAL A 281 19.26 -4.99 -44.42
CA VAL A 281 18.43 -4.59 -45.58
C VAL A 281 19.24 -4.13 -46.80
N PRO A 282 20.26 -3.26 -46.68
CA PRO A 282 20.99 -2.79 -47.84
C PRO A 282 21.69 -3.90 -48.63
N PRO A 283 22.42 -4.85 -48.03
CA PRO A 283 22.98 -5.99 -48.74
C PRO A 283 21.95 -6.82 -49.50
N THR A 284 20.80 -7.05 -48.85
CA THR A 284 19.68 -7.81 -49.46
C THR A 284 19.12 -7.06 -50.67
N LEU A 285 18.98 -5.73 -50.57
CA LEU A 285 18.54 -4.89 -51.69
C LEU A 285 19.50 -4.96 -52.86
N VAL A 286 20.81 -4.81 -52.62
CA VAL A 286 21.85 -4.91 -53.64
C VAL A 286 21.83 -6.28 -54.32
N ALA A 287 21.79 -7.37 -53.51
CA ALA A 287 21.72 -8.72 -54.06
C ALA A 287 20.44 -8.96 -54.88
N SER A 288 19.28 -8.39 -54.44
CA SER A 288 18.04 -8.48 -55.16
C SER A 288 18.05 -7.77 -56.50
N ILE A 289 18.70 -6.58 -56.60
CA ILE A 289 18.83 -5.83 -57.86
C ILE A 289 19.68 -6.63 -58.86
N TYR A 290 20.81 -7.17 -58.45
CA TYR A 290 21.66 -7.98 -59.32
C TYR A 290 21.08 -9.38 -59.59
N GLY A 291 20.12 -9.84 -58.82
CA GLY A 291 19.36 -11.06 -59.05
C GLY A 291 18.17 -10.92 -60.04
N MET A 292 17.89 -9.70 -60.54
CA MET A 292 16.81 -9.46 -61.50
C MET A 292 17.19 -9.94 -62.91
N ASN A 293 16.23 -10.54 -63.62
CA ASN A 293 16.45 -11.08 -64.98
C ASN A 293 16.15 -10.04 -66.07
N PHE A 294 16.75 -8.83 -65.99
CA PHE A 294 16.64 -7.85 -67.07
C PHE A 294 17.60 -8.13 -68.22
N LYS A 295 17.19 -7.91 -69.45
CA LYS A 295 18.00 -8.17 -70.66
C LYS A 295 19.13 -7.17 -70.86
N HIS A 296 19.07 -6.00 -70.28
CA HIS A 296 20.08 -4.94 -70.39
C HIS A 296 20.54 -4.51 -68.98
N MET A 297 21.51 -5.25 -68.45
CA MET A 297 22.30 -4.90 -67.27
C MET A 297 23.76 -4.83 -67.64
N PRO A 298 24.32 -3.61 -67.84
CA PRO A 298 25.71 -3.46 -68.34
C PRO A 298 26.76 -4.15 -67.49
N GLU A 299 26.51 -4.25 -66.19
CA GLU A 299 27.42 -4.83 -65.20
C GLU A 299 27.53 -6.36 -65.33
N LEU A 300 26.50 -7.05 -65.87
CA LEU A 300 26.53 -8.52 -66.07
C LEU A 300 27.46 -8.94 -67.22
N ASP A 301 27.61 -8.10 -68.21
CA ASP A 301 28.53 -8.35 -69.35
C ASP A 301 29.98 -7.96 -69.05
N TRP A 302 30.26 -7.38 -67.87
CA TRP A 302 31.55 -6.95 -67.45
C TRP A 302 32.37 -8.08 -66.79
N ALA A 303 33.65 -8.30 -67.23
CA ALA A 303 34.46 -9.37 -66.66
C ALA A 303 34.68 -9.31 -65.15
N TYR A 304 34.61 -8.13 -64.58
CA TYR A 304 34.67 -7.89 -63.11
C TYR A 304 33.32 -7.63 -62.46
N GLY A 305 32.19 -7.82 -63.12
CA GLY A 305 30.86 -7.55 -62.63
C GLY A 305 30.52 -8.35 -61.40
N TYR A 306 30.87 -9.66 -61.37
CA TYR A 306 30.65 -10.50 -60.20
C TYR A 306 31.42 -10.05 -58.94
N PRO A 307 32.76 -9.87 -58.98
CA PRO A 307 33.48 -9.35 -57.82
C PRO A 307 33.06 -7.94 -57.42
N TYR A 308 32.64 -7.09 -58.34
CA TYR A 308 32.11 -5.77 -58.07
C TYR A 308 30.77 -5.86 -57.27
N GLY A 309 29.86 -6.69 -57.71
CA GLY A 309 28.59 -6.94 -56.99
C GLY A 309 28.80 -7.46 -55.58
N LEU A 310 29.74 -8.42 -55.40
CA LEU A 310 30.10 -8.92 -54.07
C LEU A 310 30.72 -7.83 -53.19
N ALA A 311 31.58 -6.96 -53.76
CA ALA A 311 32.14 -5.85 -53.02
C ALA A 311 31.08 -4.85 -52.55
N LEU A 312 30.10 -4.53 -53.40
CA LEU A 312 28.97 -3.66 -53.05
C LEU A 312 28.14 -4.27 -51.92
N VAL A 313 27.81 -5.57 -51.97
CA VAL A 313 27.11 -6.27 -50.88
C VAL A 313 27.92 -6.18 -49.60
N ALA A 314 29.22 -6.46 -49.63
CA ALA A 314 30.09 -6.39 -48.46
C ALA A 314 30.18 -4.97 -47.87
N ILE A 315 30.39 -3.96 -48.71
CA ILE A 315 30.48 -2.55 -48.30
C ILE A 315 29.17 -2.09 -47.68
N SER A 316 28.03 -2.44 -48.28
CA SER A 316 26.69 -2.07 -47.75
C SER A 316 26.38 -2.68 -46.38
N ALA A 317 27.03 -3.81 -46.01
CA ALA A 317 26.91 -4.40 -44.66
C ALA A 317 27.95 -3.81 -43.70
N VAL A 318 29.20 -3.63 -44.13
CA VAL A 318 30.33 -3.24 -43.28
C VAL A 318 30.27 -1.77 -42.88
N VAL A 319 29.87 -0.88 -43.79
CA VAL A 319 29.79 0.57 -43.49
C VAL A 319 28.81 0.88 -42.35
N PRO A 320 27.57 0.39 -42.34
CA PRO A 320 26.67 0.59 -41.22
C PRO A 320 27.20 -0.06 -39.93
N LEU A 321 27.84 -1.21 -39.99
CA LEU A 321 28.42 -1.89 -38.85
C LEU A 321 29.52 -1.05 -38.17
N ILE A 322 30.44 -0.47 -38.97
CA ILE A 322 31.45 0.44 -38.46
C ILE A 322 30.79 1.69 -37.84
N TYR A 323 29.81 2.27 -38.55
CA TYR A 323 29.09 3.44 -38.04
C TYR A 323 28.47 3.18 -36.66
N PHE A 324 27.75 2.06 -36.46
CA PHE A 324 27.13 1.73 -35.18
C PHE A 324 28.17 1.40 -34.10
N ARG A 325 29.30 0.78 -34.47
CA ARG A 325 30.40 0.54 -33.53
C ARG A 325 31.04 1.85 -33.05
N VAL A 326 31.28 2.83 -33.94
CA VAL A 326 31.80 4.15 -33.56
C VAL A 326 30.81 4.93 -32.69
N LYS A 327 29.50 4.75 -32.92
CA LYS A 327 28.43 5.35 -32.10
C LYS A 327 28.21 4.65 -30.74
N GLY A 328 28.90 3.54 -30.46
CA GLY A 328 28.74 2.77 -29.22
C GLY A 328 27.41 2.02 -29.14
N TRP A 329 26.82 1.67 -30.28
CA TRP A 329 25.58 0.91 -30.34
C TRP A 329 25.80 -0.62 -30.41
N LEU A 330 27.02 -1.03 -30.68
CA LEU A 330 27.50 -2.42 -30.75
C LEU A 330 28.54 -2.71 -29.67
#